data_40a55f1299c5683165b138f4e61cd879
#
_entry.id   40a55f1299c5683165b138f4e61cd879
#
_cell.length_a   1.000
_cell.length_b   1.000
_cell.length_c   1.000
_cell.angle_alpha   90.00
_cell.angle_beta   90.00
_cell.angle_gamma   90.00
#
_symmetry.space_group_name_H-M   'P 1'
#
loop_
_entity.id
_entity.type
_entity.pdbx_description
1 polymer ?
#
loop_
_entity_poly.entity_id
_entity_poly.type
_entity_poly.pdbx_seq_one_letter_code
_entity_poly.pdbx_strand_id
1 'polypeptide(L)'
;GSNCLLMSYVHVAHDCIIGDNVVIANLVQLAGHVNVSDWVIIEGTAAIQQFVSIGQHAFIAGGSLVRKNVPPYVKAAREPLSYIGVNTIGLRRRGFNDQQIINIEDIYRVIYVQNSNMTTALRVADLEIPVSEEKEVILEFIRNSTKGIMRLSLIHI
;
A
#
# COMPACT_ATOMS: atom_id res chain seq x y z
N GLY A 1 2.96 -4.32 16.68
CA GLY A 1 3.06 -5.75 16.38
C GLY A 1 4.41 -6.35 16.72
N SER A 2 4.61 -7.57 16.30
CA SER A 2 5.81 -8.35 16.58
C SER A 2 6.79 -8.36 15.41
N ASN A 3 8.08 -8.63 15.71
CA ASN A 3 9.14 -8.74 14.70
C ASN A 3 9.32 -7.48 13.84
N CYS A 4 9.13 -6.32 14.44
CA CYS A 4 9.28 -5.04 13.74
C CYS A 4 10.71 -4.52 13.88
N LEU A 5 11.18 -3.81 12.85
CA LEU A 5 12.44 -3.08 12.89
C LEU A 5 12.14 -1.59 12.70
N LEU A 6 12.37 -0.82 13.75
CA LEU A 6 12.31 0.64 13.69
C LEU A 6 13.73 1.17 13.80
N MET A 7 14.21 1.79 12.72
CA MET A 7 15.59 2.29 12.67
C MET A 7 15.74 3.63 13.36
N SER A 8 16.93 4.22 13.29
CA SER A 8 17.27 5.44 14.04
C SER A 8 16.38 6.62 13.70
N TYR A 9 16.00 7.36 14.72
CA TYR A 9 15.22 8.61 14.61
C TYR A 9 13.83 8.47 13.99
N VAL A 10 13.25 7.25 14.00
CA VAL A 10 11.86 7.05 13.63
C VAL A 10 10.95 7.69 14.69
N HIS A 11 9.97 8.48 14.24
CA HIS A 11 8.95 9.01 15.12
C HIS A 11 7.61 8.34 14.86
N VAL A 12 7.02 7.83 15.91
CA VAL A 12 5.66 7.24 15.88
C VAL A 12 4.79 8.11 16.79
N ALA A 13 3.89 8.88 16.21
CA ALA A 13 3.03 9.78 16.97
C ALA A 13 1.90 8.99 17.68
N HIS A 14 1.05 9.74 18.37
CA HIS A 14 -0.04 9.18 19.18
C HIS A 14 -1.02 8.34 18.34
N ASP A 15 -1.56 7.30 18.93
CA ASP A 15 -2.64 6.47 18.37
C ASP A 15 -2.29 5.78 17.03
N CYS A 16 -1.02 5.60 16.73
CA CYS A 16 -0.60 4.79 15.59
C CYS A 16 -0.75 3.30 15.90
N ILE A 17 -1.11 2.52 14.88
CA ILE A 17 -1.14 1.06 14.96
C ILE A 17 -0.12 0.53 13.95
N ILE A 18 0.81 -0.29 14.44
CA ILE A 18 1.82 -0.93 13.60
C ILE A 18 1.65 -2.44 13.71
N GLY A 19 1.45 -3.09 12.57
CA GLY A 19 1.28 -4.53 12.48
C GLY A 19 2.56 -5.32 12.72
N ASP A 20 2.57 -6.57 12.29
CA ASP A 20 3.70 -7.48 12.47
C ASP A 20 4.67 -7.42 11.29
N ASN A 21 5.94 -7.71 11.55
CA ASN A 21 6.98 -7.80 10.53
C ASN A 21 7.16 -6.53 9.70
N VAL A 22 6.92 -5.37 10.30
CA VAL A 22 7.04 -4.06 9.66
C VAL A 22 8.48 -3.56 9.77
N VAL A 23 8.99 -2.97 8.68
CA VAL A 23 10.29 -2.28 8.68
C VAL A 23 10.06 -0.80 8.42
N ILE A 24 10.51 0.03 9.35
CA ILE A 24 10.46 1.49 9.23
C ILE A 24 11.90 2.00 9.31
N ALA A 25 12.39 2.50 8.18
CA ALA A 25 13.79 2.91 8.06
C ALA A 25 14.05 4.27 8.71
N ASN A 26 15.30 4.71 8.66
CA ASN A 26 15.77 5.90 9.37
C ASN A 26 14.97 7.16 9.06
N LEU A 27 14.67 7.93 10.10
CA LEU A 27 14.07 9.27 10.00
C LEU A 27 12.64 9.30 9.44
N VAL A 28 11.97 8.17 9.35
CA VAL A 28 10.54 8.12 8.96
C VAL A 28 9.69 8.75 10.04
N GLN A 29 8.73 9.58 9.63
CA GLN A 29 7.83 10.29 10.53
C GLN A 29 6.40 9.82 10.31
N LEU A 30 5.80 9.18 11.31
CA LEU A 30 4.38 8.84 11.32
C LEU A 30 3.62 9.87 12.14
N ALA A 31 2.71 10.59 11.51
CA ALA A 31 1.81 11.50 12.22
C ALA A 31 0.73 10.70 12.99
N GLY A 32 -0.14 11.38 13.72
CA GLY A 32 -1.13 10.71 14.57
C GLY A 32 -2.11 9.83 13.82
N HIS A 33 -2.57 8.76 14.46
CA HIS A 33 -3.58 7.84 13.93
C HIS A 33 -3.21 7.17 12.60
N VAL A 34 -1.93 7.00 12.31
CA VAL A 34 -1.48 6.23 11.14
C VAL A 34 -1.59 4.74 11.43
N ASN A 35 -2.13 4.00 10.48
CA ASN A 35 -2.28 2.57 10.57
C ASN A 35 -1.37 1.88 9.54
N VAL A 36 -0.40 1.12 10.01
CA VAL A 36 0.56 0.39 9.17
C VAL A 36 0.29 -1.10 9.32
N SER A 37 -0.14 -1.75 8.26
CA SER A 37 -0.48 -3.17 8.27
C SER A 37 0.78 -4.04 8.22
N ASP A 38 0.58 -5.37 8.30
CA ASP A 38 1.67 -6.33 8.35
C ASP A 38 2.57 -6.29 7.11
N TRP A 39 3.84 -6.56 7.32
CA TRP A 39 4.85 -6.70 6.26
C TRP A 39 5.11 -5.44 5.44
N VAL A 40 4.65 -4.28 5.89
CA VAL A 40 4.95 -3.01 5.22
C VAL A 40 6.42 -2.64 5.41
N ILE A 41 7.02 -2.11 4.35
CA ILE A 41 8.36 -1.51 4.41
C ILE A 41 8.24 -0.04 4.03
N ILE A 42 8.71 0.83 4.91
CA ILE A 42 8.78 2.27 4.67
C ILE A 42 10.25 2.67 4.64
N GLU A 43 10.73 3.10 3.48
CA GLU A 43 12.11 3.51 3.32
C GLU A 43 12.40 4.88 3.98
N GLY A 44 13.67 5.17 4.16
CA GLY A 44 14.14 6.30 4.95
C GLY A 44 13.57 7.66 4.55
N THR A 45 13.41 8.50 5.53
CA THR A 45 12.96 9.90 5.39
C THR A 45 11.56 10.13 4.87
N ALA A 46 10.76 9.07 4.68
CA ALA A 46 9.35 9.21 4.32
C ALA A 46 8.54 9.86 5.45
N ALA A 47 7.52 10.62 5.07
CA ALA A 47 6.61 11.25 6.02
C ALA A 47 5.17 10.83 5.72
N ILE A 48 4.47 10.34 6.74
CA ILE A 48 3.13 9.78 6.61
C ILE A 48 2.13 10.72 7.29
N GLN A 49 1.18 11.22 6.51
CA GLN A 49 0.18 12.16 7.01
C GLN A 49 -0.77 11.50 8.00
N GLN A 50 -1.30 12.30 8.90
CA GLN A 50 -2.29 11.89 9.89
C GLN A 50 -3.47 11.14 9.26
N PHE A 51 -3.91 10.08 9.92
CA PHE A 51 -5.03 9.21 9.51
C PHE A 51 -4.79 8.35 8.26
N VAL A 52 -3.62 8.34 7.70
CA VAL A 52 -3.31 7.46 6.57
C VAL A 52 -3.24 6.01 7.01
N SER A 53 -3.80 5.11 6.19
CA SER A 53 -3.63 3.67 6.31
C SER A 53 -2.74 3.15 5.19
N ILE A 54 -1.81 2.27 5.54
CA ILE A 54 -0.92 1.60 4.59
C ILE A 54 -1.21 0.10 4.65
N GLY A 55 -1.62 -0.46 3.52
CA GLY A 55 -2.04 -1.86 3.41
C GLY A 55 -0.88 -2.84 3.48
N GLN A 56 -1.18 -4.08 3.84
CA GLN A 56 -0.18 -5.12 4.03
C GLN A 56 0.70 -5.32 2.80
N HIS A 57 1.96 -5.66 3.03
CA HIS A 57 2.97 -5.89 2.01
C HIS A 57 3.26 -4.68 1.10
N ALA A 58 2.76 -3.50 1.41
CA ALA A 58 3.09 -2.30 0.64
C ALA A 58 4.55 -1.89 0.89
N PHE A 59 5.12 -1.26 -0.11
CA PHE A 59 6.48 -0.72 -0.07
C PHE A 59 6.43 0.77 -0.40
N ILE A 60 6.91 1.60 0.52
CA ILE A 60 6.95 3.06 0.36
C ILE A 60 8.39 3.48 0.10
N ALA A 61 8.64 4.09 -1.05
CA ALA A 61 9.99 4.56 -1.42
C ALA A 61 10.48 5.67 -0.50
N GLY A 62 11.80 5.76 -0.36
CA GLY A 62 12.44 6.77 0.46
C GLY A 62 12.07 8.20 0.08
N GLY A 63 11.98 9.07 1.08
CA GLY A 63 11.65 10.48 0.89
C GLY A 63 10.21 10.75 0.48
N SER A 64 9.34 9.76 0.47
CA SER A 64 7.95 9.92 0.03
C SER A 64 7.13 10.75 1.01
N LEU A 65 6.23 11.57 0.46
CA LEU A 65 5.20 12.27 1.22
C LEU A 65 3.87 11.55 1.00
N VAL A 66 3.41 10.84 2.03
CA VAL A 66 2.22 9.98 1.92
C VAL A 66 1.01 10.72 2.48
N ARG A 67 0.13 11.19 1.60
CA ARG A 67 -1.05 11.99 1.96
C ARG A 67 -2.37 11.25 1.77
N LYS A 68 -2.34 10.09 1.13
CA LYS A 68 -3.52 9.25 0.89
C LYS A 68 -3.20 7.81 1.27
N ASN A 69 -4.23 7.00 1.45
CA ASN A 69 -4.05 5.60 1.77
C ASN A 69 -3.29 4.87 0.66
N VAL A 70 -2.45 3.95 1.06
CA VAL A 70 -1.67 3.11 0.16
C VAL A 70 -2.23 1.70 0.21
N PRO A 71 -2.77 1.19 -0.90
CA PRO A 71 -3.42 -0.12 -0.88
C PRO A 71 -2.43 -1.27 -0.69
N PRO A 72 -2.92 -2.48 -0.36
CA PRO A 72 -2.05 -3.63 -0.11
C PRO A 72 -1.25 -4.07 -1.35
N TYR A 73 -0.09 -4.67 -1.12
CA TYR A 73 0.75 -5.35 -2.11
C TYR A 73 1.43 -4.45 -3.16
N VAL A 74 1.35 -3.16 -3.02
CA VAL A 74 1.86 -2.22 -4.04
C VAL A 74 3.18 -1.58 -3.67
N LYS A 75 3.88 -1.06 -4.68
CA LYS A 75 4.96 -0.10 -4.50
C LYS A 75 4.45 1.30 -4.76
N ALA A 76 4.82 2.22 -3.88
CA ALA A 76 4.45 3.63 -3.94
C ALA A 76 5.72 4.50 -3.99
N ALA A 77 5.78 5.39 -4.95
CA ALA A 77 6.90 6.31 -5.12
C ALA A 77 6.46 7.58 -5.84
N ARG A 78 7.38 8.50 -6.01
CA ARG A 78 7.22 9.77 -6.75
C ARG A 78 6.47 10.85 -5.97
N GLU A 79 6.43 12.03 -6.55
CA GLU A 79 5.69 13.18 -6.02
C GLU A 79 4.80 13.76 -7.14
N PRO A 80 3.50 13.77 -7.01
CA PRO A 80 2.71 13.17 -5.93
C PRO A 80 2.89 11.65 -5.84
N LEU A 81 2.74 11.11 -4.64
CA LEU A 81 2.88 9.66 -4.42
C LEU A 81 1.94 8.88 -5.33
N SER A 82 2.49 7.89 -6.03
CA SER A 82 1.78 7.18 -7.08
C SER A 82 2.02 5.68 -7.01
N TYR A 83 1.03 4.93 -7.49
CA TYR A 83 1.19 3.51 -7.74
C TYR A 83 2.20 3.30 -8.87
N ILE A 84 3.25 2.54 -8.61
CA ILE A 84 4.30 2.25 -9.60
C ILE A 84 4.44 0.75 -9.89
N GLY A 85 3.50 -0.04 -9.45
CA GLY A 85 3.46 -1.48 -9.68
C GLY A 85 3.20 -2.26 -8.40
N VAL A 86 3.05 -3.56 -8.56
CA VAL A 86 2.92 -4.49 -7.44
C VAL A 86 4.32 -4.78 -6.86
N ASN A 87 4.39 -4.97 -5.56
CA ASN A 87 5.64 -5.29 -4.85
C ASN A 87 6.05 -6.75 -5.08
N THR A 88 6.30 -7.12 -6.32
CA THR A 88 6.53 -8.52 -6.72
C THR A 88 7.75 -9.13 -6.04
N ILE A 89 8.84 -8.37 -5.89
CA ILE A 89 10.05 -8.85 -5.23
C ILE A 89 9.77 -9.20 -3.77
N GLY A 90 9.14 -8.30 -3.04
CA GLY A 90 8.79 -8.54 -1.65
C GLY A 90 7.83 -9.71 -1.47
N LEU A 91 6.83 -9.82 -2.33
CA LEU A 91 5.86 -10.91 -2.28
C LEU A 91 6.52 -12.27 -2.54
N ARG A 92 7.38 -12.37 -3.55
CA ARG A 92 8.13 -13.62 -3.81
C ARG A 92 9.03 -14.02 -2.65
N ARG A 93 9.70 -13.08 -2.03
CA ARG A 93 10.54 -13.34 -0.84
C ARG A 93 9.72 -13.89 0.33
N ARG A 94 8.43 -13.58 0.39
CA ARG A 94 7.52 -14.00 1.46
C ARG A 94 6.68 -15.22 1.09
N GLY A 95 6.99 -15.89 -0.03
CA GLY A 95 6.38 -17.15 -0.42
C GLY A 95 5.14 -17.05 -1.30
N PHE A 96 4.80 -15.88 -1.80
CA PHE A 96 3.71 -15.75 -2.78
C PHE A 96 4.14 -16.41 -4.09
N ASN A 97 3.26 -17.26 -4.66
CA ASN A 97 3.54 -17.90 -5.93
C ASN A 97 3.15 -16.98 -7.11
N ASP A 98 3.56 -17.39 -8.31
CA ASP A 98 3.34 -16.59 -9.51
C ASP A 98 1.84 -16.33 -9.78
N GLN A 99 0.98 -17.32 -9.52
CA GLN A 99 -0.44 -17.15 -9.73
C GLN A 99 -1.06 -16.11 -8.79
N GLN A 100 -0.66 -16.11 -7.53
CA GLN A 100 -1.10 -15.09 -6.57
C GLN A 100 -0.67 -13.71 -7.02
N ILE A 101 0.57 -13.56 -7.46
CA ILE A 101 1.12 -12.27 -7.93
C ILE A 101 0.38 -11.81 -9.19
N ILE A 102 0.13 -12.68 -10.15
CA ILE A 102 -0.62 -12.35 -11.37
C ILE A 102 -2.04 -11.89 -11.01
N ASN A 103 -2.70 -12.56 -10.11
CA ASN A 103 -4.04 -12.15 -9.67
C ASN A 103 -4.03 -10.74 -9.05
N ILE A 104 -3.05 -10.44 -8.23
CA ILE A 104 -2.89 -9.10 -7.65
C ILE A 104 -2.64 -8.06 -8.74
N GLU A 105 -1.76 -8.36 -9.68
CA GLU A 105 -1.47 -7.46 -10.80
C GLU A 105 -2.71 -7.21 -11.68
N ASP A 106 -3.52 -8.24 -11.92
CA ASP A 106 -4.76 -8.10 -12.69
C ASP A 106 -5.78 -7.21 -11.98
N ILE A 107 -5.91 -7.33 -10.67
CA ILE A 107 -6.79 -6.47 -9.88
C ILE A 107 -6.36 -5.00 -10.03
N TYR A 108 -5.08 -4.70 -9.87
CA TYR A 108 -4.59 -3.33 -9.97
C TYR A 108 -4.62 -2.78 -11.39
N ARG A 109 -4.52 -3.63 -12.39
CA ARG A 109 -4.76 -3.21 -13.78
C ARG A 109 -6.19 -2.73 -13.98
N VAL A 110 -7.16 -3.45 -13.44
CA VAL A 110 -8.56 -3.03 -13.47
C VAL A 110 -8.77 -1.71 -12.73
N ILE A 111 -8.18 -1.59 -11.53
CA ILE A 111 -8.37 -0.42 -10.67
C ILE A 111 -7.71 0.84 -11.24
N TYR A 112 -6.47 0.73 -11.69
CA TYR A 112 -5.66 1.91 -12.04
C TYR A 112 -5.57 2.19 -13.53
N VAL A 113 -5.67 1.19 -14.38
CA VAL A 113 -5.38 1.32 -15.82
C VAL A 113 -6.66 1.32 -16.65
N GLN A 114 -7.59 0.40 -16.37
CA GLN A 114 -8.76 0.18 -17.22
C GLN A 114 -9.97 1.05 -16.86
N ASN A 115 -9.99 1.64 -15.68
CA ASN A 115 -11.14 2.41 -15.21
C ASN A 115 -10.70 3.74 -14.60
N SER A 116 -11.36 4.81 -15.00
CA SER A 116 -11.13 6.14 -14.46
C SER A 116 -11.94 6.42 -13.18
N ASN A 117 -13.00 5.65 -12.96
CA ASN A 117 -13.90 5.81 -11.82
C ASN A 117 -13.71 4.65 -10.83
N MET A 118 -13.43 4.98 -9.58
CA MET A 118 -13.13 3.96 -8.56
C MET A 118 -14.32 3.06 -8.26
N THR A 119 -15.52 3.60 -8.20
CA THR A 119 -16.73 2.80 -7.94
C THR A 119 -16.94 1.76 -9.05
N THR A 120 -16.78 2.17 -10.30
CA THR A 120 -16.86 1.26 -11.45
C THR A 120 -15.73 0.24 -11.41
N ALA A 121 -14.51 0.67 -11.11
CA ALA A 121 -13.34 -0.21 -11.04
C ALA A 121 -13.53 -1.33 -10.01
N LEU A 122 -14.01 -0.99 -8.83
CA LEU A 122 -14.28 -1.98 -7.78
C LEU A 122 -15.34 -2.99 -8.21
N ARG A 123 -16.40 -2.54 -8.86
CA ARG A 123 -17.45 -3.42 -9.37
C ARG A 123 -16.92 -4.35 -10.46
N VAL A 124 -16.14 -3.84 -11.40
CA VAL A 124 -15.54 -4.65 -12.48
C VAL A 124 -14.58 -5.68 -11.89
N ALA A 125 -13.73 -5.28 -10.96
CA ALA A 125 -12.82 -6.21 -10.30
C ALA A 125 -13.56 -7.30 -9.55
N ASP A 126 -14.65 -6.95 -8.87
CA ASP A 126 -15.46 -7.92 -8.13
C ASP A 126 -16.10 -8.97 -9.06
N LEU A 127 -16.55 -8.57 -10.25
CA LEU A 127 -17.20 -9.43 -11.21
C LEU A 127 -16.23 -10.25 -12.06
N GLU A 128 -15.11 -9.69 -12.48
CA GLU A 128 -14.23 -10.29 -13.49
C GLU A 128 -13.02 -11.03 -12.91
N ILE A 129 -12.55 -10.63 -11.72
CA ILE A 129 -11.38 -11.27 -11.12
C ILE A 129 -11.80 -12.47 -10.27
N PRO A 130 -11.12 -13.62 -10.41
CA PRO A 130 -11.42 -14.80 -9.59
C PRO A 130 -11.31 -14.52 -8.10
N VAL A 131 -12.14 -15.18 -7.32
CA VAL A 131 -12.14 -15.06 -5.85
C VAL A 131 -10.80 -15.52 -5.30
N SER A 132 -10.22 -14.73 -4.41
CA SER A 132 -8.99 -15.06 -3.70
C SER A 132 -8.94 -14.26 -2.39
N GLU A 133 -8.08 -14.69 -1.45
CA GLU A 133 -7.85 -13.95 -0.22
C GLU A 133 -7.31 -12.54 -0.53
N GLU A 134 -6.37 -12.45 -1.46
CA GLU A 134 -5.75 -11.19 -1.86
C GLU A 134 -6.77 -10.23 -2.47
N LYS A 135 -7.70 -10.74 -3.28
CA LYS A 135 -8.79 -9.93 -3.83
C LYS A 135 -9.64 -9.31 -2.72
N GLU A 136 -10.05 -10.11 -1.75
CA GLU A 136 -10.85 -9.62 -0.63
C GLU A 136 -10.11 -8.56 0.17
N VAL A 137 -8.84 -8.78 0.45
CA VAL A 137 -8.00 -7.81 1.18
C VAL A 137 -7.92 -6.48 0.43
N ILE A 138 -7.66 -6.51 -0.87
CA ILE A 138 -7.54 -5.30 -1.69
C ILE A 138 -8.86 -4.54 -1.76
N LEU A 139 -9.93 -5.21 -2.13
CA LEU A 139 -11.23 -4.55 -2.33
C LEU A 139 -11.78 -3.99 -1.03
N GLU A 140 -11.66 -4.72 0.07
CA GLU A 140 -12.08 -4.23 1.39
C GLU A 140 -11.29 -3.00 1.81
N PHE A 141 -9.96 -3.02 1.64
CA PHE A 141 -9.12 -1.87 1.96
C PHE A 141 -9.55 -0.63 1.19
N ILE A 142 -9.78 -0.76 -0.10
CA ILE A 142 -10.17 0.38 -0.95
C ILE A 142 -11.57 0.88 -0.59
N ARG A 143 -12.53 -0.01 -0.34
CA ARG A 143 -13.88 0.36 0.11
C ARG A 143 -13.85 1.14 1.42
N ASN A 144 -12.96 0.78 2.32
CA ASN A 144 -12.82 1.44 3.63
C ASN A 144 -11.99 2.73 3.55
N SER A 145 -11.38 3.02 2.43
CA SER A 145 -10.57 4.23 2.23
C SER A 145 -11.44 5.42 1.81
N THR A 146 -12.24 5.93 2.74
CA THR A 146 -13.23 6.99 2.48
C THR A 146 -12.62 8.28 1.92
N LYS A 147 -11.37 8.57 2.27
CA LYS A 147 -10.63 9.74 1.76
C LYS A 147 -9.87 9.44 0.46
N GLY A 148 -10.02 8.23 -0.07
CA GLY A 148 -9.38 7.79 -1.30
C GLY A 148 -8.01 7.15 -1.09
N ILE A 149 -7.51 6.57 -2.17
CA ILE A 149 -6.18 5.97 -2.24
C ILE A 149 -5.29 6.78 -3.17
N MET A 150 -3.96 6.57 -3.08
CA MET A 150 -3.03 7.16 -4.04
C MET A 150 -3.39 6.77 -5.47
N ARG A 151 -3.04 7.61 -6.44
CA ARG A 151 -3.40 7.46 -7.85
C ARG A 151 -2.26 6.88 -8.68
N LEU A 152 -2.57 6.52 -9.91
CA LEU A 152 -1.57 6.23 -10.93
C LEU A 152 -0.86 7.54 -11.32
N SER A 153 0.45 7.46 -11.57
CA SER A 153 1.19 8.61 -12.06
C SER A 153 0.80 8.97 -13.49
N LEU A 154 0.48 10.23 -13.72
CA LEU A 154 0.17 10.75 -15.07
C LEU A 154 1.41 10.88 -15.97
N ILE A 155 2.61 10.75 -15.40
CA ILE A 155 3.88 10.89 -16.14
C ILE A 155 4.11 9.71 -17.10
N HIS A 156 3.33 8.65 -17.02
CA HIS A 156 3.43 7.46 -17.86
C HIS A 156 2.46 7.44 -19.05
N ILE A 157 1.85 8.51 -19.30
CA ILE A 157 0.99 8.66 -20.49
C ILE A 157 1.85 8.96 -21.70
#